data_e9042872676c99abc79e888bc9fbc9f1
#
_entry.id   e9042872676c99abc79e888bc9fbc9f1
#
_cell.length_a   1.000
_cell.length_b   1.000
_cell.length_c   1.000
_cell.angle_alpha   90.00
_cell.angle_beta   90.00
_cell.angle_gamma   90.00
#
_symmetry.space_group_name_H-M   'P 1'
#
loop_
_entity.id
_entity.type
_entity.pdbx_description
1 polymer ?
#
loop_
_entity_poly.entity_id
_entity_poly.type
_entity_poly.pdbx_seq_one_letter_code
_entity_poly.pdbx_strand_id
1 'polypeptide(L)'
;MTKTYLGKKSKAKLYGIGVGPGDPELLTLKAYRLIQECDVLAYPAPEFGEGIAFDIIKSFMEINAKVLPLRIPIELSPSHAQKSYENASNLLDIELELGKTVAVICLGDPFFYGSFMYLFERLSEKYIIDIIPGISSPMACAAVLKIPLVSRNEVLTILPGPMKEEDLADRLLNTDAAIIVKVGNYLPKIRRVLRKLRLENVSYYVERATMKNQKIIQMEKIESSKVPYFSIILVKKKLRGV
;
A
#
# COMPACT_ATOMS: atom_id res chain seq x y z
N MET A 1 22.67 15.86 -0.86
CA MET A 1 23.93 15.09 -1.00
C MET A 1 23.68 14.00 -2.02
N THR A 2 24.21 14.14 -3.22
CA THR A 2 24.12 13.14 -4.30
C THR A 2 25.07 12.00 -3.97
N LYS A 3 24.56 10.86 -3.49
CA LYS A 3 25.39 9.65 -3.35
C LYS A 3 25.89 9.23 -4.73
N THR A 4 27.19 9.22 -4.92
CA THR A 4 27.87 8.79 -6.15
C THR A 4 27.67 7.29 -6.33
N TYR A 5 26.96 6.87 -7.36
CA TYR A 5 26.64 5.47 -7.70
C TYR A 5 27.82 4.76 -8.40
N LEU A 6 29.04 4.92 -7.88
CA LEU A 6 30.23 4.27 -8.41
C LEU A 6 30.24 2.78 -8.03
N GLY A 7 30.13 1.91 -9.02
CA GLY A 7 30.28 0.44 -8.86
C GLY A 7 29.03 -0.42 -9.07
N LYS A 8 27.88 0.16 -9.49
CA LYS A 8 26.66 -0.64 -9.75
C LYS A 8 26.75 -1.40 -11.09
N LYS A 9 26.37 -2.68 -11.09
CA LYS A 9 26.32 -3.53 -12.31
C LYS A 9 25.42 -2.87 -13.37
N SER A 10 25.96 -2.53 -14.53
CA SER A 10 25.32 -1.66 -15.53
C SER A 10 24.18 -2.30 -16.34
N LYS A 11 23.90 -3.59 -16.20
CA LYS A 11 22.83 -4.31 -16.92
C LYS A 11 21.62 -4.66 -16.05
N ALA A 12 21.82 -4.97 -14.77
CA ALA A 12 20.74 -5.37 -13.87
C ALA A 12 19.91 -4.15 -13.43
N LYS A 13 18.59 -4.22 -13.58
CA LYS A 13 17.67 -3.17 -13.13
C LYS A 13 16.60 -3.76 -12.22
N LEU A 14 16.34 -3.07 -11.11
CA LEU A 14 15.25 -3.39 -10.22
C LEU A 14 14.20 -2.27 -10.28
N TYR A 15 12.95 -2.65 -10.48
CA TYR A 15 11.81 -1.75 -10.42
C TYR A 15 10.92 -2.09 -9.22
N GLY A 16 10.61 -1.09 -8.38
CA GLY A 16 9.52 -1.17 -7.42
C GLY A 16 8.28 -0.54 -8.05
N ILE A 17 7.26 -1.33 -8.34
CA ILE A 17 6.10 -0.90 -9.14
C ILE A 17 4.82 -0.96 -8.32
N GLY A 18 4.13 0.18 -8.19
CA GLY A 18 2.78 0.24 -7.64
C GLY A 18 1.74 -0.20 -8.68
N VAL A 19 0.93 -1.21 -8.33
CA VAL A 19 -0.14 -1.71 -9.21
C VAL A 19 -1.52 -1.12 -8.90
N GLY A 20 -1.56 -0.09 -8.07
CA GLY A 20 -2.83 0.53 -7.69
C GLY A 20 -3.59 -0.24 -6.60
N PRO A 21 -4.78 0.23 -6.22
CA PRO A 21 -5.49 -0.21 -5.01
C PRO A 21 -6.35 -1.47 -5.20
N GLY A 22 -6.62 -1.89 -6.44
CA GLY A 22 -7.45 -3.08 -6.67
C GLY A 22 -8.02 -3.22 -8.06
N ASP A 23 -8.49 -2.14 -8.67
CA ASP A 23 -8.95 -2.11 -10.05
C ASP A 23 -7.74 -2.11 -11.00
N PRO A 24 -7.60 -3.10 -11.91
CA PRO A 24 -6.47 -3.18 -12.84
C PRO A 24 -6.41 -1.99 -13.81
N GLU A 25 -7.52 -1.32 -14.11
CA GLU A 25 -7.53 -0.12 -14.96
C GLU A 25 -6.90 1.11 -14.28
N LEU A 26 -6.64 1.04 -12.97
CA LEU A 26 -5.89 2.06 -12.22
C LEU A 26 -4.37 1.84 -12.26
N LEU A 27 -3.90 0.88 -13.06
CA LEU A 27 -2.48 0.71 -13.32
C LEU A 27 -1.96 1.88 -14.17
N THR A 28 -0.79 2.42 -13.82
CA THR A 28 -0.19 3.45 -14.66
C THR A 28 0.36 2.86 -15.96
N LEU A 29 0.31 3.62 -17.06
CA LEU A 29 0.88 3.16 -18.35
C LEU A 29 2.35 2.75 -18.24
N LYS A 30 3.13 3.45 -17.40
CA LYS A 30 4.54 3.09 -17.17
C LYS A 30 4.67 1.78 -16.43
N ALA A 31 3.84 1.53 -15.42
CA ALA A 31 3.80 0.25 -14.71
C ALA A 31 3.44 -0.89 -15.64
N TYR A 32 2.37 -0.73 -16.44
CA TYR A 32 1.95 -1.71 -17.44
C TYR A 32 3.09 -2.10 -18.38
N ARG A 33 3.74 -1.13 -19.01
CA ARG A 33 4.84 -1.36 -19.95
C ARG A 33 6.02 -2.10 -19.29
N LEU A 34 6.46 -1.67 -18.11
CA LEU A 34 7.60 -2.28 -17.42
C LEU A 34 7.31 -3.70 -16.94
N ILE A 35 6.08 -4.02 -16.58
CA ILE A 35 5.65 -5.39 -16.24
C ILE A 35 5.72 -6.29 -17.48
N GLN A 36 5.36 -5.77 -18.66
CA GLN A 36 5.45 -6.54 -19.91
C GLN A 36 6.91 -6.76 -20.37
N GLU A 37 7.81 -5.83 -20.08
CA GLU A 37 9.21 -5.82 -20.55
C GLU A 37 10.19 -6.49 -19.57
N CYS A 38 9.80 -6.83 -18.34
CA CYS A 38 10.72 -7.40 -17.35
C CYS A 38 11.00 -8.88 -17.61
N ASP A 39 12.22 -9.33 -17.23
CA ASP A 39 12.59 -10.75 -17.27
C ASP A 39 12.00 -11.54 -16.08
N VAL A 40 11.86 -10.88 -14.93
CA VAL A 40 11.34 -11.46 -13.69
C VAL A 40 10.31 -10.54 -13.06
N LEU A 41 9.13 -11.08 -12.80
CA LEU A 41 8.05 -10.41 -12.09
C LEU A 41 7.93 -11.00 -10.68
N ALA A 42 8.36 -10.24 -9.69
CA ALA A 42 8.28 -10.63 -8.28
C ALA A 42 7.14 -9.91 -7.56
N TYR A 43 6.55 -10.55 -6.57
CA TYR A 43 5.45 -9.96 -5.79
C TYR A 43 5.38 -10.53 -4.37
N PRO A 44 4.97 -9.74 -3.36
CA PRO A 44 4.69 -10.23 -2.02
C PRO A 44 3.52 -11.22 -2.04
N ALA A 45 3.73 -12.39 -1.46
CA ALA A 45 2.74 -13.45 -1.38
C ALA A 45 2.65 -14.00 0.06
N PRO A 46 1.48 -14.49 0.51
CA PRO A 46 1.35 -15.23 1.74
C PRO A 46 2.13 -16.56 1.67
N GLU A 47 2.20 -17.27 2.78
CA GLU A 47 2.88 -18.57 2.81
C GLU A 47 2.31 -19.56 1.77
N PHE A 48 0.99 -19.57 1.61
CA PHE A 48 0.27 -20.35 0.62
C PHE A 48 -0.57 -19.44 -0.29
N GLY A 49 -0.61 -19.77 -1.60
CA GLY A 49 -1.37 -19.04 -2.59
C GLY A 49 -0.61 -17.88 -3.22
N GLU A 50 -1.34 -17.04 -3.93
CA GLU A 50 -0.84 -15.89 -4.67
C GLU A 50 -1.10 -14.58 -3.88
N GLY A 51 -0.36 -13.54 -4.22
CA GLY A 51 -0.51 -12.23 -3.60
C GLY A 51 -1.53 -11.36 -4.35
N ILE A 52 -2.24 -10.50 -3.62
CA ILE A 52 -3.27 -9.60 -4.18
C ILE A 52 -2.71 -8.72 -5.31
N ALA A 53 -1.48 -8.24 -5.20
CA ALA A 53 -0.86 -7.43 -6.25
C ALA A 53 -0.73 -8.22 -7.56
N PHE A 54 -0.43 -9.52 -7.48
CA PHE A 54 -0.37 -10.40 -8.64
C PHE A 54 -1.77 -10.71 -9.18
N ASP A 55 -2.75 -10.94 -8.31
CA ASP A 55 -4.15 -11.18 -8.70
C ASP A 55 -4.74 -10.03 -9.53
N ILE A 56 -4.36 -8.79 -9.21
CA ILE A 56 -4.80 -7.60 -9.96
C ILE A 56 -4.30 -7.68 -11.40
N ILE A 57 -3.00 -7.87 -11.61
CA ILE A 57 -2.40 -7.78 -12.94
C ILE A 57 -2.71 -9.00 -13.81
N LYS A 58 -2.72 -10.23 -13.25
CA LYS A 58 -2.98 -11.44 -14.01
C LYS A 58 -4.40 -11.52 -14.58
N SER A 59 -5.35 -10.76 -14.01
CA SER A 59 -6.71 -10.68 -14.54
C SER A 59 -6.85 -9.75 -15.75
N PHE A 60 -5.81 -8.97 -16.05
CA PHE A 60 -5.86 -7.90 -17.03
C PHE A 60 -4.81 -8.03 -18.14
N MET A 61 -3.68 -8.70 -17.87
CA MET A 61 -2.59 -8.83 -18.83
C MET A 61 -2.00 -10.24 -18.80
N GLU A 62 -1.43 -10.63 -19.94
CA GLU A 62 -0.62 -11.83 -20.03
C GLU A 62 0.76 -11.58 -19.42
N ILE A 63 1.27 -12.53 -18.64
CA ILE A 63 2.57 -12.45 -17.96
C ILE A 63 3.54 -13.42 -18.64
N ASN A 64 4.49 -12.86 -19.40
CA ASN A 64 5.52 -13.62 -20.10
C ASN A 64 6.84 -13.74 -19.31
N ALA A 65 6.98 -12.97 -18.23
CA ALA A 65 8.14 -12.98 -17.34
C ALA A 65 8.18 -14.23 -16.45
N LYS A 66 9.38 -14.58 -15.96
CA LYS A 66 9.50 -15.53 -14.84
C LYS A 66 8.79 -14.99 -13.60
N VAL A 67 7.78 -15.71 -13.12
CA VAL A 67 7.01 -15.30 -11.92
C VAL A 67 7.73 -15.75 -10.66
N LEU A 68 7.96 -14.83 -9.71
CA LEU A 68 8.69 -15.06 -8.46
C LEU A 68 7.89 -14.59 -7.24
N PRO A 69 7.15 -15.48 -6.55
CA PRO A 69 6.46 -15.13 -5.31
C PRO A 69 7.46 -14.95 -4.17
N LEU A 70 7.44 -13.77 -3.54
CA LEU A 70 8.20 -13.45 -2.35
C LEU A 70 7.34 -13.76 -1.13
N ARG A 71 7.68 -14.80 -0.37
CA ARG A 71 6.89 -15.25 0.80
C ARG A 71 7.07 -14.30 1.98
N ILE A 72 6.23 -13.25 2.00
CA ILE A 72 6.21 -12.18 3.00
C ILE A 72 4.80 -12.12 3.61
N PRO A 73 4.52 -12.87 4.67
CA PRO A 73 3.21 -12.84 5.34
C PRO A 73 2.88 -11.46 5.89
N ILE A 74 1.59 -11.09 5.84
CA ILE A 74 1.10 -9.76 6.24
C ILE A 74 1.17 -9.54 7.76
N GLU A 75 0.93 -10.60 8.55
CA GLU A 75 0.93 -10.55 10.02
C GLU A 75 2.18 -11.26 10.56
N LEU A 76 3.25 -10.52 10.79
CA LEU A 76 4.48 -11.05 11.37
C LEU A 76 4.91 -10.25 12.59
N SER A 77 5.51 -10.96 13.57
CA SER A 77 6.36 -10.30 14.56
C SER A 77 7.56 -9.62 13.86
N PRO A 78 8.11 -8.53 14.40
CA PRO A 78 9.22 -7.81 13.76
C PRO A 78 10.40 -8.70 13.35
N SER A 79 10.76 -9.71 14.19
CA SER A 79 11.86 -10.65 13.90
C SER A 79 11.57 -11.58 12.73
N HIS A 80 10.35 -12.12 12.62
CA HIS A 80 9.96 -12.96 11.49
C HIS A 80 9.84 -12.14 10.19
N ALA A 81 9.36 -10.89 10.29
CA ALA A 81 9.32 -9.99 9.15
C ALA A 81 10.73 -9.75 8.58
N GLN A 82 11.72 -9.47 9.43
CA GLN A 82 13.10 -9.24 9.01
C GLN A 82 13.66 -10.42 8.21
N LYS A 83 13.50 -11.66 8.72
CA LYS A 83 13.95 -12.87 8.03
C LYS A 83 13.25 -13.09 6.69
N SER A 84 11.94 -12.81 6.61
CA SER A 84 11.18 -12.92 5.35
C SER A 84 11.68 -11.94 4.29
N TYR A 85 12.00 -10.69 4.68
CA TYR A 85 12.57 -9.70 3.76
C TYR A 85 14.02 -10.02 3.38
N GLU A 86 14.81 -10.61 4.26
CA GLU A 86 16.15 -11.09 3.94
C GLU A 86 16.09 -12.20 2.89
N ASN A 87 15.25 -13.21 3.10
CA ASN A 87 15.05 -14.27 2.11
C ASN A 87 14.56 -13.73 0.76
N ALA A 88 13.60 -12.81 0.78
CA ALA A 88 13.09 -12.17 -0.43
C ALA A 88 14.19 -11.36 -1.16
N SER A 89 15.02 -10.64 -0.43
CA SER A 89 16.15 -9.89 -1.01
C SER A 89 17.18 -10.83 -1.65
N ASN A 90 17.49 -11.97 -1.02
CA ASN A 90 18.41 -12.97 -1.56
C ASN A 90 17.87 -13.60 -2.88
N LEU A 91 16.56 -13.86 -2.95
CA LEU A 91 15.94 -14.34 -4.19
C LEU A 91 16.04 -13.32 -5.34
N LEU A 92 15.81 -12.05 -5.03
CA LEU A 92 15.96 -10.96 -6.01
C LEU A 92 17.42 -10.78 -6.42
N ASP A 93 18.34 -10.88 -5.47
CA ASP A 93 19.79 -10.74 -5.70
C ASP A 93 20.30 -11.77 -6.71
N ILE A 94 19.87 -13.03 -6.61
CA ILE A 94 20.19 -14.11 -7.56
C ILE A 94 19.80 -13.71 -9.00
N GLU A 95 18.59 -13.20 -9.20
CA GLU A 95 18.11 -12.83 -10.53
C GLU A 95 18.84 -11.57 -11.07
N LEU A 96 19.10 -10.61 -10.20
CA LEU A 96 19.83 -9.40 -10.56
C LEU A 96 21.31 -9.66 -10.87
N GLU A 97 21.96 -10.62 -10.19
CA GLU A 97 23.33 -11.04 -10.50
C GLU A 97 23.47 -11.67 -11.89
N LEU A 98 22.41 -12.32 -12.37
CA LEU A 98 22.30 -12.82 -13.74
C LEU A 98 22.12 -11.69 -14.78
N GLY A 99 22.10 -10.43 -14.38
CA GLY A 99 21.94 -9.27 -15.25
C GLY A 99 20.52 -9.01 -15.72
N LYS A 100 19.52 -9.65 -15.08
CA LYS A 100 18.11 -9.55 -15.45
C LYS A 100 17.47 -8.23 -15.00
N THR A 101 16.42 -7.84 -15.72
CA THR A 101 15.50 -6.78 -15.33
C THR A 101 14.40 -7.38 -14.43
N VAL A 102 14.35 -6.95 -13.18
CA VAL A 102 13.41 -7.45 -12.17
C VAL A 102 12.39 -6.38 -11.83
N ALA A 103 11.10 -6.70 -11.92
CA ALA A 103 10.00 -5.87 -11.45
C ALA A 103 9.40 -6.47 -10.18
N VAL A 104 9.42 -5.73 -9.07
CA VAL A 104 8.72 -6.09 -7.84
C VAL A 104 7.44 -5.27 -7.76
N ILE A 105 6.29 -5.93 -7.91
CA ILE A 105 4.99 -5.25 -7.84
C ILE A 105 4.47 -5.19 -6.41
N CYS A 106 3.79 -4.08 -6.09
CA CYS A 106 3.21 -3.81 -4.77
C CYS A 106 1.79 -3.29 -4.90
N LEU A 107 0.91 -3.70 -4.01
CA LEU A 107 -0.44 -3.13 -3.90
C LEU A 107 -0.36 -1.63 -3.56
N GLY A 108 -1.13 -0.80 -4.25
CA GLY A 108 -1.09 0.66 -4.08
C GLY A 108 0.20 1.26 -4.61
N ASP A 109 0.99 1.86 -3.74
CA ASP A 109 2.26 2.55 -4.02
C ASP A 109 3.41 1.90 -3.24
N PRO A 110 4.62 1.73 -3.84
CA PRO A 110 5.76 1.04 -3.21
C PRO A 110 6.26 1.70 -1.93
N PHE A 111 6.16 3.04 -1.82
CA PHE A 111 6.70 3.83 -0.72
C PHE A 111 5.64 4.41 0.21
N PHE A 112 4.36 4.15 -0.06
CA PHE A 112 3.28 4.55 0.82
C PHE A 112 2.79 3.38 1.68
N TYR A 113 3.38 3.18 2.86
CA TYR A 113 3.16 2.01 3.74
C TYR A 113 3.38 0.66 3.05
N GLY A 114 4.08 0.67 1.92
CA GLY A 114 4.37 -0.50 1.10
C GLY A 114 5.53 -1.32 1.65
N SER A 115 5.45 -2.63 1.49
CA SER A 115 6.50 -3.56 1.91
C SER A 115 7.80 -3.45 1.09
N PHE A 116 7.75 -2.83 -0.09
CA PHE A 116 8.89 -2.66 -0.96
C PHE A 116 10.01 -1.81 -0.32
N MET A 117 9.68 -0.88 0.58
CA MET A 117 10.69 -0.07 1.26
C MET A 117 11.77 -0.91 1.96
N TYR A 118 11.42 -2.06 2.52
CA TYR A 118 12.37 -2.97 3.18
C TYR A 118 13.29 -3.71 2.21
N LEU A 119 12.84 -3.97 0.98
CA LEU A 119 13.67 -4.51 -0.10
C LEU A 119 14.57 -3.43 -0.68
N PHE A 120 14.03 -2.22 -0.83
CA PHE A 120 14.80 -1.06 -1.28
C PHE A 120 15.99 -0.76 -0.35
N GLU A 121 15.77 -0.72 0.96
CA GLU A 121 16.84 -0.50 1.94
C GLU A 121 17.99 -1.51 1.80
N ARG A 122 17.68 -2.78 1.52
CA ARG A 122 18.66 -3.87 1.41
C ARG A 122 19.41 -3.90 0.09
N LEU A 123 18.76 -3.50 -1.00
CA LEU A 123 19.29 -3.68 -2.35
C LEU A 123 19.81 -2.37 -2.99
N SER A 124 19.43 -1.19 -2.45
CA SER A 124 19.76 0.11 -3.05
C SER A 124 21.24 0.45 -3.05
N GLU A 125 22.05 -0.15 -2.19
CA GLU A 125 23.50 0.05 -2.22
C GLU A 125 24.18 -0.73 -3.35
N LYS A 126 23.60 -1.87 -3.74
CA LYS A 126 24.16 -2.80 -4.73
C LYS A 126 23.62 -2.57 -6.14
N TYR A 127 22.36 -2.17 -6.28
CA TYR A 127 21.68 -2.05 -7.58
C TYR A 127 21.09 -0.68 -7.83
N ILE A 128 20.87 -0.37 -9.12
CA ILE A 128 20.06 0.78 -9.54
C ILE A 128 18.59 0.38 -9.42
N ILE A 129 17.85 1.13 -8.62
CA ILE A 129 16.43 0.86 -8.36
C ILE A 129 15.61 2.07 -8.80
N ASP A 130 14.66 1.84 -9.70
CA ASP A 130 13.67 2.82 -10.10
C ASP A 130 12.33 2.55 -9.40
N ILE A 131 11.70 3.59 -8.88
CA ILE A 131 10.39 3.50 -8.23
C ILE A 131 9.32 4.03 -9.16
N ILE A 132 8.33 3.22 -9.44
CA ILE A 132 7.17 3.58 -10.25
C ILE A 132 5.97 3.75 -9.32
N PRO A 133 5.52 4.98 -9.09
CA PRO A 133 4.42 5.22 -8.18
C PRO A 133 3.12 4.58 -8.68
N GLY A 134 2.28 4.19 -7.75
CA GLY A 134 0.94 3.69 -8.01
C GLY A 134 -0.13 4.51 -7.28
N ILE A 135 -1.38 4.38 -7.69
CA ILE A 135 -2.50 5.02 -6.98
C ILE A 135 -2.62 4.38 -5.60
N SER A 136 -2.46 5.20 -4.56
CA SER A 136 -2.56 4.73 -3.18
C SER A 136 -4.02 4.58 -2.72
N SER A 137 -4.26 3.69 -1.77
CA SER A 137 -5.60 3.42 -1.24
C SER A 137 -6.34 4.63 -0.64
N PRO A 138 -5.71 5.65 -0.03
CA PRO A 138 -6.39 6.88 0.37
C PRO A 138 -7.06 7.62 -0.79
N MET A 139 -6.36 7.74 -1.93
CA MET A 139 -6.90 8.40 -3.12
C MET A 139 -8.07 7.61 -3.71
N ALA A 140 -7.93 6.29 -3.74
CA ALA A 140 -9.02 5.40 -4.16
C ALA A 140 -10.25 5.50 -3.25
N CYS A 141 -10.05 5.54 -1.92
CA CYS A 141 -11.17 5.73 -0.97
C CYS A 141 -11.93 7.02 -1.22
N ALA A 142 -11.24 8.13 -1.45
CA ALA A 142 -11.87 9.41 -1.77
C ALA A 142 -12.73 9.32 -3.04
N ALA A 143 -12.18 8.69 -4.08
CA ALA A 143 -12.87 8.52 -5.36
C ALA A 143 -14.14 7.66 -5.22
N VAL A 144 -14.06 6.50 -4.55
CA VAL A 144 -15.23 5.60 -4.39
C VAL A 144 -16.29 6.19 -3.47
N LEU A 145 -15.90 7.00 -2.48
CA LEU A 145 -16.82 7.74 -1.62
C LEU A 145 -17.40 8.99 -2.31
N LYS A 146 -16.80 9.46 -3.40
CA LYS A 146 -17.11 10.75 -4.05
C LYS A 146 -16.96 11.94 -3.08
N ILE A 147 -15.98 11.86 -2.19
CA ILE A 147 -15.68 12.89 -1.19
C ILE A 147 -14.27 13.42 -1.43
N PRO A 148 -14.10 14.71 -1.74
CA PRO A 148 -12.78 15.32 -1.82
C PRO A 148 -12.04 15.22 -0.48
N LEU A 149 -10.79 14.75 -0.49
CA LEU A 149 -10.00 14.62 0.74
C LEU A 149 -9.77 15.98 1.40
N VAL A 150 -9.28 16.92 0.63
CA VAL A 150 -8.98 18.29 1.07
C VAL A 150 -9.20 19.28 -0.05
N SER A 151 -9.43 20.53 0.32
CA SER A 151 -9.54 21.66 -0.60
C SER A 151 -8.75 22.86 -0.10
N ARG A 152 -8.18 23.65 -1.02
CA ARG A 152 -7.44 24.90 -0.71
C ARG A 152 -6.40 24.68 0.39
N ASN A 153 -6.59 25.30 1.56
CA ASN A 153 -5.67 25.34 2.69
C ASN A 153 -5.99 24.29 3.77
N GLU A 154 -6.90 23.33 3.48
CA GLU A 154 -7.23 22.26 4.41
C GLU A 154 -6.04 21.30 4.56
N VAL A 155 -5.81 20.85 5.78
CA VAL A 155 -4.75 19.90 6.12
C VAL A 155 -5.29 18.48 6.12
N LEU A 156 -4.59 17.57 5.39
CA LEU A 156 -4.82 16.13 5.43
C LEU A 156 -3.77 15.45 6.31
N THR A 157 -4.21 14.69 7.30
CA THR A 157 -3.33 13.86 8.11
C THR A 157 -3.58 12.38 7.86
N ILE A 158 -2.52 11.60 7.65
CA ILE A 158 -2.60 10.15 7.50
C ILE A 158 -2.12 9.49 8.77
N LEU A 159 -2.98 8.66 9.38
CA LEU A 159 -2.82 8.13 10.72
C LEU A 159 -2.81 6.60 10.69
N PRO A 160 -1.77 5.93 11.21
CA PRO A 160 -1.77 4.49 11.34
C PRO A 160 -2.61 4.03 12.54
N GLY A 161 -3.51 3.07 12.35
CA GLY A 161 -4.37 2.52 13.40
C GLY A 161 -3.64 1.99 14.66
N PRO A 162 -2.40 1.43 14.58
CA PRO A 162 -1.62 1.05 15.76
C PRO A 162 -1.24 2.18 16.72
N MET A 163 -1.28 3.45 16.27
CA MET A 163 -0.96 4.63 17.09
C MET A 163 -1.68 4.60 18.46
N LYS A 164 -1.10 5.17 19.51
CA LYS A 164 -1.74 5.28 20.84
C LYS A 164 -3.03 6.09 20.76
N GLU A 165 -3.96 5.82 21.67
CA GLU A 165 -5.31 6.42 21.65
C GLU A 165 -5.25 7.93 21.84
N GLU A 166 -4.37 8.41 22.73
CA GLU A 166 -4.16 9.84 23.01
C GLU A 166 -3.58 10.56 21.80
N ASP A 167 -2.56 9.98 21.16
CA ASP A 167 -1.92 10.55 19.98
C ASP A 167 -2.89 10.61 18.78
N LEU A 168 -3.71 9.55 18.63
CA LEU A 168 -4.73 9.50 17.59
C LEU A 168 -5.79 10.60 17.80
N ALA A 169 -6.22 10.80 19.05
CA ALA A 169 -7.19 11.83 19.39
C ALA A 169 -6.64 13.23 19.12
N ASP A 170 -5.40 13.51 19.57
CA ASP A 170 -4.76 14.81 19.35
C ASP A 170 -4.63 15.14 17.85
N ARG A 171 -4.12 14.18 17.06
CA ARG A 171 -3.99 14.35 15.60
C ARG A 171 -5.32 14.59 14.92
N LEU A 172 -6.36 13.85 15.32
CA LEU A 172 -7.71 14.03 14.78
C LEU A 172 -8.31 15.39 15.15
N LEU A 173 -8.00 15.97 16.32
CA LEU A 173 -8.45 17.30 16.69
C LEU A 173 -7.81 18.39 15.82
N ASN A 174 -6.53 18.24 15.49
CA ASN A 174 -5.68 19.25 14.85
C ASN A 174 -5.55 19.09 13.32
N THR A 175 -6.56 18.51 12.65
CA THR A 175 -6.59 18.37 11.19
C THR A 175 -7.98 18.64 10.62
N ASP A 176 -8.07 19.03 9.35
CA ASP A 176 -9.36 19.24 8.66
C ASP A 176 -9.93 17.93 8.11
N ALA A 177 -9.04 17.07 7.65
CA ALA A 177 -9.37 15.72 7.18
C ALA A 177 -8.32 14.72 7.64
N ALA A 178 -8.72 13.48 7.86
CA ALA A 178 -7.80 12.39 8.18
C ALA A 178 -8.12 11.12 7.41
N ILE A 179 -7.07 10.38 7.08
CA ILE A 179 -7.16 9.00 6.62
C ILE A 179 -6.57 8.10 7.71
N ILE A 180 -7.34 7.16 8.21
CA ILE A 180 -6.84 6.15 9.14
C ILE A 180 -6.62 4.85 8.36
N VAL A 181 -5.35 4.42 8.29
CA VAL A 181 -4.91 3.17 7.64
C VAL A 181 -4.61 2.09 8.67
N LYS A 182 -4.47 0.84 8.24
CA LYS A 182 -4.22 -0.31 9.13
C LYS A 182 -5.28 -0.44 10.22
N VAL A 183 -6.54 -0.29 9.85
CA VAL A 183 -7.69 -0.29 10.77
C VAL A 183 -7.86 -1.64 11.45
N GLY A 184 -7.91 -2.73 10.71
CA GLY A 184 -7.96 -4.16 11.11
C GLY A 184 -8.36 -4.42 12.57
N ASN A 185 -7.41 -4.87 13.38
CA ASN A 185 -7.60 -5.16 14.81
C ASN A 185 -7.76 -3.91 15.70
N TYR A 186 -7.54 -2.71 15.15
CA TYR A 186 -7.57 -1.44 15.90
C TYR A 186 -8.91 -0.71 15.81
N LEU A 187 -9.88 -1.25 15.06
CA LEU A 187 -11.19 -0.63 14.89
C LEU A 187 -11.89 -0.28 16.22
N PRO A 188 -11.91 -1.13 17.26
CA PRO A 188 -12.57 -0.81 18.52
C PRO A 188 -11.98 0.46 19.19
N LYS A 189 -10.65 0.57 19.19
CA LYS A 189 -9.95 1.76 19.69
C LYS A 189 -10.29 3.00 18.87
N ILE A 190 -10.19 2.90 17.55
CA ILE A 190 -10.49 4.02 16.64
C ILE A 190 -11.91 4.51 16.83
N ARG A 191 -12.88 3.61 16.96
CA ARG A 191 -14.30 3.97 17.22
C ARG A 191 -14.47 4.71 18.54
N ARG A 192 -13.80 4.27 19.63
CA ARG A 192 -13.86 5.01 20.91
C ARG A 192 -13.39 6.45 20.76
N VAL A 193 -12.26 6.65 20.04
CA VAL A 193 -11.73 7.99 19.78
C VAL A 193 -12.71 8.82 18.95
N LEU A 194 -13.22 8.27 17.85
CA LEU A 194 -14.17 8.99 16.99
C LEU A 194 -15.45 9.39 17.75
N ARG A 195 -15.98 8.52 18.62
CA ARG A 195 -17.13 8.83 19.50
C ARG A 195 -16.82 9.92 20.49
N LYS A 196 -15.70 9.80 21.21
CA LYS A 196 -15.25 10.81 22.19
C LYS A 196 -15.13 12.20 21.56
N LEU A 197 -14.66 12.25 20.31
CA LEU A 197 -14.47 13.48 19.54
C LEU A 197 -15.72 13.92 18.76
N ARG A 198 -16.81 13.15 18.79
CA ARG A 198 -18.06 13.38 18.02
C ARG A 198 -17.82 13.42 16.50
N LEU A 199 -16.91 12.55 16.01
CA LEU A 199 -16.51 12.50 14.59
C LEU A 199 -17.11 11.29 13.84
N GLU A 200 -17.92 10.40 14.47
CA GLU A 200 -18.47 9.21 13.81
C GLU A 200 -19.32 9.56 12.58
N ASN A 201 -20.17 10.58 12.69
CA ASN A 201 -21.07 11.03 11.62
C ASN A 201 -20.38 11.66 10.41
N VAL A 202 -19.11 12.03 10.54
CA VAL A 202 -18.26 12.57 9.48
C VAL A 202 -17.13 11.60 9.10
N SER A 203 -17.27 10.33 9.50
CA SER A 203 -16.32 9.25 9.26
C SER A 203 -16.92 8.20 8.33
N TYR A 204 -16.17 7.83 7.31
CA TYR A 204 -16.57 6.91 6.25
C TYR A 204 -15.61 5.72 6.24
N TYR A 205 -16.17 4.51 6.34
CA TYR A 205 -15.39 3.28 6.33
C TYR A 205 -15.50 2.60 4.97
N VAL A 206 -14.35 2.20 4.43
CA VAL A 206 -14.23 1.53 3.14
C VAL A 206 -13.37 0.28 3.28
N GLU A 207 -13.90 -0.87 2.84
CA GLU A 207 -13.13 -2.10 2.64
C GLU A 207 -12.78 -2.26 1.17
N ARG A 208 -11.55 -2.66 0.89
CA ARG A 208 -11.09 -3.09 -0.43
C ARG A 208 -11.50 -2.13 -1.54
N ALA A 209 -11.20 -0.85 -1.35
CA ALA A 209 -11.53 0.20 -2.32
C ALA A 209 -11.08 -0.19 -3.73
N THR A 210 -11.99 -0.06 -4.69
CA THR A 210 -11.85 -0.41 -6.11
C THR A 210 -11.76 -1.91 -6.45
N MET A 211 -11.72 -2.80 -5.46
CA MET A 211 -11.76 -4.24 -5.72
C MET A 211 -13.19 -4.72 -5.97
N LYS A 212 -13.36 -5.88 -6.63
CA LYS A 212 -14.69 -6.49 -6.91
C LYS A 212 -15.57 -6.68 -5.67
N ASN A 213 -14.96 -6.89 -4.50
CA ASN A 213 -15.64 -7.09 -3.22
C ASN A 213 -15.53 -5.85 -2.31
N GLN A 214 -15.45 -4.65 -2.90
CA GLN A 214 -15.49 -3.39 -2.19
C GLN A 214 -16.76 -3.26 -1.34
N LYS A 215 -16.61 -2.70 -0.13
CA LYS A 215 -17.74 -2.30 0.71
C LYS A 215 -17.54 -0.89 1.24
N ILE A 216 -18.63 -0.13 1.24
CA ILE A 216 -18.73 1.18 1.90
C ILE A 216 -19.78 1.03 3.00
N ILE A 217 -19.37 1.26 4.25
CA ILE A 217 -20.24 1.04 5.42
C ILE A 217 -20.20 2.30 6.27
N GLN A 218 -21.36 2.74 6.74
CA GLN A 218 -21.45 3.81 7.75
C GLN A 218 -20.80 3.33 9.06
N MET A 219 -20.01 4.18 9.72
CA MET A 219 -19.30 3.79 10.95
C MET A 219 -20.20 3.18 12.02
N GLU A 220 -21.42 3.69 12.16
CA GLU A 220 -22.41 3.22 13.14
C GLU A 220 -22.88 1.78 12.88
N LYS A 221 -22.90 1.35 11.60
CA LYS A 221 -23.40 0.04 11.14
C LYS A 221 -22.33 -1.06 11.15
N ILE A 222 -21.11 -0.77 11.58
CA ILE A 222 -20.07 -1.79 11.68
C ILE A 222 -20.27 -2.56 12.97
N GLU A 223 -20.77 -3.78 12.88
CA GLU A 223 -21.04 -4.65 14.04
C GLU A 223 -19.78 -5.38 14.52
N SER A 224 -18.86 -5.70 13.60
CA SER A 224 -17.65 -6.46 13.90
C SER A 224 -16.62 -5.65 14.70
N SER A 225 -15.97 -6.31 15.64
CA SER A 225 -14.81 -5.77 16.37
C SER A 225 -13.51 -5.90 15.57
N LYS A 226 -13.48 -6.76 14.53
CA LYS A 226 -12.33 -6.98 13.65
C LYS A 226 -12.80 -6.85 12.20
N VAL A 227 -12.02 -6.12 11.42
CA VAL A 227 -12.31 -5.86 10.00
C VAL A 227 -11.11 -6.29 9.13
N PRO A 228 -11.32 -6.46 7.82
CA PRO A 228 -10.24 -6.86 6.91
C PRO A 228 -9.04 -5.92 6.97
N TYR A 229 -7.86 -6.46 6.68
CA TYR A 229 -6.61 -5.69 6.63
C TYR A 229 -6.71 -4.49 5.66
N PHE A 230 -7.34 -4.69 4.50
CA PHE A 230 -7.53 -3.64 3.48
C PHE A 230 -8.77 -2.80 3.78
N SER A 231 -8.73 -2.13 4.92
CA SER A 231 -9.79 -1.22 5.38
C SER A 231 -9.20 0.13 5.71
N ILE A 232 -9.95 1.17 5.38
CA ILE A 232 -9.59 2.57 5.59
C ILE A 232 -10.78 3.31 6.19
N ILE A 233 -10.51 4.26 7.06
CA ILE A 233 -11.48 5.25 7.53
C ILE A 233 -11.06 6.63 7.03
N LEU A 234 -11.95 7.28 6.28
CA LEU A 234 -11.84 8.68 5.94
C LEU A 234 -12.63 9.50 6.96
N VAL A 235 -12.01 10.47 7.61
CA VAL A 235 -12.64 11.47 8.46
C VAL A 235 -12.59 12.81 7.73
N LYS A 236 -13.76 13.44 7.45
CA LYS A 236 -13.85 14.73 6.77
C LYS A 236 -14.74 15.67 7.59
N LYS A 237 -14.15 16.55 8.38
CA LYS A 237 -14.87 17.41 9.34
C LYS A 237 -15.80 18.42 8.69
N LYS A 238 -15.45 18.93 7.50
CA LYS A 238 -16.28 19.89 6.76
C LYS A 238 -16.49 19.37 5.34
N LEU A 239 -17.70 18.94 5.05
CA LEU A 239 -18.17 18.86 3.66
C LEU A 239 -18.62 20.27 3.30
N ARG A 240 -17.82 20.99 2.50
CA ARG A 240 -18.33 22.22 1.90
C ARG A 240 -19.37 21.80 0.87
N GLY A 241 -20.60 22.27 1.05
CA GLY A 241 -21.59 22.21 -0.01
C GLY A 241 -21.01 22.80 -1.29
N VAL A 242 -21.19 22.09 -2.40
CA VAL A 242 -20.94 22.56 -3.74
C VAL A 242 -21.93 23.68 -4.02
#